data_89edf9912c9297551a7893cf87fe45fa
#
_entry.id   89edf9912c9297551a7893cf87fe45fa
#
_cell.length_a   1.000
_cell.length_b   1.000
_cell.length_c   1.000
_cell.angle_alpha   90.00
_cell.angle_beta   90.00
_cell.angle_gamma   90.00
#
_symmetry.space_group_name_H-M   'P 1'
#
loop_
_entity.id
_entity.type
_entity.pdbx_description
1 polymer ?
#
loop_
_entity_poly.entity_id
_entity_poly.type
_entity_poly.pdbx_seq_one_letter_code
_entity_poly.pdbx_strand_id
1 'polypeptide(L)'
;MSARVLVADDSSTMRKIIIRSLQAVGVPEAVEASDGNEAVNLFQPGKFDMVLTDWNMPGKSGLEVIQSIRSQDPNVPIIMITTEAEKSRVLQAIQAGVSDYLVKPFTADTLREKLEKHGCG
;
A
#
# COMPACT_ATOMS: atom_id res chain seq x y z
N MET A 1 2.53 4.75 -20.65
CA MET A 1 1.46 4.94 -19.67
C MET A 1 2.04 4.92 -18.28
N SER A 2 1.79 5.95 -17.49
CA SER A 2 2.36 6.01 -16.14
C SER A 2 1.43 5.33 -15.14
N ALA A 3 1.99 4.49 -14.31
CA ALA A 3 1.28 3.92 -13.17
C ALA A 3 1.16 4.99 -12.06
N ARG A 4 0.07 4.96 -11.34
CA ARG A 4 -0.19 5.86 -10.22
C ARG A 4 -0.46 5.04 -8.97
N VAL A 5 0.30 5.32 -7.91
CA VAL A 5 0.25 4.52 -6.68
C VAL A 5 -0.09 5.41 -5.48
N LEU A 6 -1.01 4.94 -4.65
CA LEU A 6 -1.34 5.58 -3.37
C LEU A 6 -0.46 4.95 -2.29
N VAL A 7 0.27 5.78 -1.55
CA VAL A 7 1.18 5.34 -0.48
C VAL A 7 0.70 5.91 0.84
N ALA A 8 0.21 5.05 1.72
CA ALA A 8 -0.33 5.41 3.02
C ALA A 8 0.58 4.91 4.15
N ASP A 9 1.19 5.83 4.87
CA ASP A 9 2.06 5.54 6.01
C ASP A 9 2.19 6.82 6.81
N ASP A 10 2.12 6.76 8.13
CA ASP A 10 2.25 7.95 8.98
C ASP A 10 3.70 8.45 9.09
N SER A 11 4.68 7.65 8.67
CA SER A 11 6.09 8.05 8.64
C SER A 11 6.44 8.68 7.31
N SER A 12 6.78 9.98 7.31
CA SER A 12 7.23 10.67 6.10
C SER A 12 8.52 10.07 5.55
N THR A 13 9.41 9.62 6.43
CA THR A 13 10.65 8.94 6.04
C THR A 13 10.35 7.65 5.29
N MET A 14 9.43 6.86 5.80
CA MET A 14 9.04 5.59 5.16
C MET A 14 8.38 5.85 3.80
N ARG A 15 7.49 6.86 3.71
CA ARG A 15 6.88 7.22 2.43
C ARG A 15 7.94 7.56 1.38
N LYS A 16 8.97 8.32 1.77
CA LYS A 16 10.07 8.68 0.85
C LYS A 16 10.84 7.45 0.38
N ILE A 17 11.10 6.50 1.28
CA ILE A 17 11.79 5.27 0.92
C ILE A 17 10.97 4.47 -0.10
N ILE A 18 9.68 4.33 0.14
CA ILE A 18 8.77 3.61 -0.75
C ILE A 18 8.70 4.32 -2.11
N ILE A 19 8.58 5.64 -2.12
CA ILE A 19 8.49 6.42 -3.36
C ILE A 19 9.76 6.29 -4.20
N ARG A 20 10.93 6.29 -3.56
CA ARG A 20 12.20 6.06 -4.28
C ARG A 20 12.22 4.69 -4.95
N SER A 21 11.71 3.67 -4.25
CA SER A 21 11.62 2.33 -4.82
C SER A 21 10.64 2.28 -6.00
N LEU A 22 9.53 3.01 -5.91
CA LEU A 22 8.58 3.13 -7.01
C LEU A 22 9.23 3.80 -8.22
N GLN A 23 9.96 4.88 -8.00
CA GLN A 23 10.67 5.57 -9.07
C GLN A 23 11.70 4.66 -9.75
N ALA A 24 12.38 3.83 -8.96
CA ALA A 24 13.38 2.89 -9.48
C ALA A 24 12.79 1.83 -10.40
N VAL A 25 11.50 1.49 -10.24
CA VAL A 25 10.81 0.54 -11.13
C VAL A 25 9.96 1.23 -12.19
N GLY A 26 10.13 2.54 -12.36
CA GLY A 26 9.47 3.29 -13.43
C GLY A 26 8.09 3.82 -13.08
N VAL A 27 7.76 3.96 -11.79
CA VAL A 27 6.49 4.53 -11.33
C VAL A 27 6.74 5.95 -10.83
N PRO A 28 6.51 6.99 -11.66
CA PRO A 28 6.84 8.37 -11.27
C PRO A 28 5.76 9.03 -10.42
N GLU A 29 4.53 8.54 -10.46
CA GLU A 29 3.42 9.17 -9.77
C GLU A 29 3.05 8.42 -8.50
N ALA A 30 3.34 9.03 -7.35
CA ALA A 30 2.92 8.52 -6.05
C ALA A 30 2.16 9.61 -5.33
N VAL A 31 0.98 9.25 -4.79
CA VAL A 31 0.17 10.14 -3.97
C VAL A 31 0.33 9.69 -2.54
N GLU A 32 0.71 10.59 -1.64
CA GLU A 32 0.98 10.28 -0.25
C GLU A 32 -0.23 10.52 0.62
N ALA A 33 -0.47 9.60 1.56
CA ALA A 33 -1.43 9.76 2.63
C ALA A 33 -0.71 9.54 3.96
N SER A 34 -0.87 10.46 4.90
CA SER A 34 -0.20 10.40 6.20
C SER A 34 -1.02 9.69 7.28
N ASP A 35 -2.27 9.36 6.98
CA ASP A 35 -3.14 8.61 7.89
C ASP A 35 -4.21 7.85 7.09
N GLY A 36 -4.95 7.00 7.80
CA GLY A 36 -5.96 6.15 7.17
C GLY A 36 -7.15 6.92 6.62
N ASN A 37 -7.55 7.99 7.27
CA ASN A 37 -8.67 8.82 6.77
C ASN A 37 -8.29 9.49 5.46
N GLU A 38 -7.08 10.05 5.39
CA GLU A 38 -6.57 10.66 4.17
C GLU A 38 -6.49 9.64 3.02
N ALA A 39 -6.01 8.42 3.32
CA ALA A 39 -5.92 7.36 2.33
C ALA A 39 -7.29 7.03 1.74
N VAL A 40 -8.29 6.87 2.59
CA VAL A 40 -9.66 6.58 2.14
C VAL A 40 -10.23 7.73 1.32
N ASN A 41 -10.00 8.96 1.75
CA ASN A 41 -10.50 10.15 1.06
C ASN A 41 -9.83 10.36 -0.31
N LEU A 42 -8.57 10.02 -0.44
CA LEU A 42 -7.83 10.18 -1.69
C LEU A 42 -8.12 9.07 -2.69
N PHE A 43 -8.47 7.88 -2.21
CA PHE A 43 -8.71 6.76 -3.11
C PHE A 43 -9.97 6.98 -3.92
N GLN A 44 -9.86 6.76 -5.24
CA GLN A 44 -10.99 6.76 -6.16
C GLN A 44 -10.81 5.59 -7.13
N PRO A 45 -11.85 4.77 -7.35
CA PRO A 45 -11.77 3.67 -8.30
C PRO A 45 -11.33 4.16 -9.68
N GLY A 46 -10.40 3.42 -10.29
CA GLY A 46 -9.88 3.75 -11.61
C GLY A 46 -8.81 4.83 -11.63
N LYS A 47 -8.49 5.44 -10.50
CA LYS A 47 -7.47 6.49 -10.41
C LYS A 47 -6.10 5.96 -10.00
N PHE A 48 -6.04 4.78 -9.42
CA PHE A 48 -4.80 4.18 -8.93
C PHE A 48 -4.61 2.78 -9.49
N ASP A 49 -3.36 2.45 -9.78
CA ASP A 49 -2.97 1.13 -10.26
C ASP A 49 -2.55 0.21 -9.10
N MET A 50 -2.29 0.79 -7.94
CA MET A 50 -1.87 0.05 -6.76
C MET A 50 -2.02 0.92 -5.52
N VAL A 51 -2.23 0.27 -4.36
CA VAL A 51 -2.24 0.91 -3.05
C VAL A 51 -1.24 0.22 -2.15
N LEU A 52 -0.37 1.00 -1.51
CA LEU A 52 0.57 0.51 -0.50
C LEU A 52 0.16 1.16 0.82
N THR A 53 -0.10 0.36 1.85
CA THR A 53 -0.54 0.89 3.14
C THR A 53 0.14 0.21 4.32
N ASP A 54 0.44 0.97 5.36
CA ASP A 54 0.82 0.42 6.65
C ASP A 54 -0.45 -0.02 7.40
N TRP A 55 -0.28 -0.83 8.43
CA TRP A 55 -1.37 -1.23 9.32
C TRP A 55 -1.65 -0.14 10.35
N ASN A 56 -0.61 0.29 11.06
CA ASN A 56 -0.74 1.20 12.20
C ASN A 56 -0.63 2.65 11.75
N MET A 57 -1.78 3.30 11.67
CA MET A 57 -1.90 4.70 11.29
C MET A 57 -2.94 5.38 12.16
N PRO A 58 -2.81 6.69 12.41
CA PRO A 58 -3.87 7.46 13.09
C PRO A 58 -5.16 7.45 12.26
N GLY A 59 -6.27 7.63 12.93
CA GLY A 59 -7.58 7.64 12.29
C GLY A 59 -8.00 6.22 11.95
N LYS A 60 -8.05 5.88 10.66
CA LYS A 60 -8.35 4.51 10.22
C LYS A 60 -7.07 3.69 10.14
N SER A 61 -7.14 2.45 10.63
CA SER A 61 -6.03 1.49 10.47
C SER A 61 -5.90 1.07 9.00
N GLY A 62 -4.76 0.46 8.66
CA GLY A 62 -4.57 -0.11 7.33
C GLY A 62 -5.62 -1.17 7.00
N LEU A 63 -6.06 -1.94 7.98
CA LEU A 63 -7.13 -2.91 7.78
C LEU A 63 -8.44 -2.24 7.35
N GLU A 64 -8.80 -1.15 8.02
CA GLU A 64 -9.99 -0.36 7.68
C GLU A 64 -9.86 0.28 6.29
N VAL A 65 -8.65 0.72 5.94
CA VAL A 65 -8.36 1.27 4.60
C VAL A 65 -8.60 0.19 3.54
N ILE A 66 -8.08 -1.02 3.74
CA ILE A 66 -8.29 -2.13 2.81
C ILE A 66 -9.79 -2.43 2.65
N GLN A 67 -10.51 -2.52 3.75
CA GLN A 67 -11.95 -2.80 3.74
C GLN A 67 -12.71 -1.73 2.96
N SER A 68 -12.38 -0.46 3.19
CA SER A 68 -13.01 0.67 2.50
C SER A 68 -12.73 0.64 1.00
N ILE A 69 -11.48 0.41 0.61
CA ILE A 69 -11.09 0.35 -0.81
C ILE A 69 -11.77 -0.83 -1.49
N ARG A 70 -11.81 -2.00 -0.85
CA ARG A 70 -12.44 -3.19 -1.42
C ARG A 70 -13.94 -3.05 -1.60
N SER A 71 -14.59 -2.22 -0.80
CA SER A 71 -16.01 -1.92 -1.00
C SER A 71 -16.27 -1.15 -2.29
N GLN A 72 -15.25 -0.45 -2.79
CA GLN A 72 -15.34 0.36 -4.02
C GLN A 72 -14.70 -0.32 -5.22
N ASP A 73 -13.62 -1.06 -4.99
CA ASP A 73 -12.82 -1.68 -6.05
C ASP A 73 -12.29 -3.04 -5.59
N PRO A 74 -12.86 -4.14 -6.09
CA PRO A 74 -12.42 -5.49 -5.69
C PRO A 74 -11.10 -5.92 -6.33
N ASN A 75 -10.58 -5.16 -7.30
CA ASN A 75 -9.48 -5.62 -8.16
C ASN A 75 -8.17 -4.87 -8.00
N VAL A 76 -8.17 -3.64 -7.50
CA VAL A 76 -6.92 -2.87 -7.40
C VAL A 76 -5.93 -3.62 -6.49
N PRO A 77 -4.67 -3.81 -6.91
CA PRO A 77 -3.68 -4.43 -6.03
C PRO A 77 -3.44 -3.58 -4.78
N ILE A 78 -3.49 -4.22 -3.62
CA ILE A 78 -3.18 -3.59 -2.33
C ILE A 78 -2.09 -4.41 -1.65
N ILE A 79 -0.98 -3.76 -1.30
CA ILE A 79 0.11 -4.38 -0.56
C ILE A 79 0.18 -3.74 0.81
N MET A 80 0.10 -4.55 1.86
CA MET A 80 0.32 -4.09 3.23
C MET A 80 1.82 -4.09 3.52
N ILE A 81 2.37 -2.94 3.93
CA ILE A 81 3.79 -2.80 4.29
C ILE A 81 3.86 -2.33 5.74
N THR A 82 4.21 -3.22 6.66
CA THR A 82 4.06 -2.95 8.09
C THR A 82 5.05 -3.73 8.93
N THR A 83 5.21 -3.32 10.20
CA THR A 83 5.98 -4.08 11.20
C THR A 83 5.18 -5.23 11.79
N GLU A 84 3.86 -5.28 11.57
CA GLU A 84 3.01 -6.35 12.08
C GLU A 84 3.31 -7.67 11.35
N ALA A 85 3.85 -8.64 12.07
CA ALA A 85 4.27 -9.91 11.50
C ALA A 85 3.54 -11.12 12.09
N GLU A 86 2.66 -10.91 13.06
CA GLU A 86 1.91 -12.01 13.67
C GLU A 86 0.98 -12.66 12.65
N LYS A 87 0.95 -13.99 12.69
CA LYS A 87 0.15 -14.79 11.75
C LYS A 87 -1.33 -14.39 11.76
N SER A 88 -1.88 -14.10 12.94
CA SER A 88 -3.28 -13.68 13.05
C SER A 88 -3.55 -12.36 12.33
N ARG A 89 -2.60 -11.43 12.38
CA ARG A 89 -2.69 -10.14 11.68
C ARG A 89 -2.60 -10.32 10.18
N VAL A 90 -1.66 -11.13 9.72
CA VAL A 90 -1.53 -11.45 8.29
C VAL A 90 -2.81 -12.07 7.77
N LEU A 91 -3.40 -13.00 8.51
CA LEU A 91 -4.67 -13.63 8.13
C LEU A 91 -5.82 -12.63 8.05
N GLN A 92 -5.89 -11.69 9.01
CA GLN A 92 -6.90 -10.63 8.98
C GLN A 92 -6.79 -9.78 7.71
N ALA A 93 -5.55 -9.41 7.33
CA ALA A 93 -5.32 -8.63 6.13
C ALA A 93 -5.74 -9.40 4.87
N ILE A 94 -5.41 -10.68 4.80
CA ILE A 94 -5.81 -11.55 3.69
C ILE A 94 -7.33 -11.63 3.59
N GLN A 95 -8.01 -11.82 4.71
CA GLN A 95 -9.48 -11.89 4.76
C GLN A 95 -10.12 -10.56 4.34
N ALA A 96 -9.44 -9.44 4.63
CA ALA A 96 -9.93 -8.12 4.22
C ALA A 96 -9.71 -7.85 2.72
N GLY A 97 -8.90 -8.66 2.05
CA GLY A 97 -8.70 -8.57 0.61
C GLY A 97 -7.36 -7.98 0.17
N VAL A 98 -6.35 -8.02 1.04
CA VAL A 98 -4.99 -7.57 0.66
C VAL A 98 -4.43 -8.51 -0.42
N SER A 99 -3.71 -7.93 -1.39
CA SER A 99 -3.10 -8.70 -2.47
C SER A 99 -1.77 -9.32 -2.06
N ASP A 100 -1.02 -8.62 -1.20
CA ASP A 100 0.28 -9.09 -0.73
C ASP A 100 0.64 -8.41 0.59
N TYR A 101 1.68 -8.90 1.24
CA TYR A 101 2.08 -8.46 2.57
C TYR A 101 3.61 -8.38 2.65
N LEU A 102 4.14 -7.30 3.15
CA LEU A 102 5.59 -7.09 3.29
C LEU A 102 5.90 -6.57 4.68
N VAL A 103 6.77 -7.25 5.40
CA VAL A 103 7.12 -6.91 6.78
C VAL A 103 8.35 -5.99 6.80
N LYS A 104 8.27 -4.91 7.57
CA LYS A 104 9.40 -4.01 7.82
C LYS A 104 10.31 -4.60 8.89
N PRO A 105 11.63 -4.44 8.80
CA PRO A 105 12.34 -3.79 7.70
C PRO A 105 12.38 -4.69 6.45
N PHE A 106 12.34 -4.08 5.28
CA PHE A 106 12.42 -4.79 4.00
C PHE A 106 13.62 -4.29 3.20
N THR A 107 14.05 -5.08 2.21
CA THR A 107 15.07 -4.65 1.27
C THR A 107 14.44 -4.01 0.04
N ALA A 108 15.20 -3.18 -0.68
CA ALA A 108 14.73 -2.62 -1.94
C ALA A 108 14.34 -3.72 -2.93
N ASP A 109 15.08 -4.82 -2.93
CA ASP A 109 14.81 -5.94 -3.84
C ASP A 109 13.48 -6.63 -3.51
N THR A 110 13.18 -6.88 -2.24
CA THR A 110 11.90 -7.51 -1.87
C THR A 110 10.71 -6.61 -2.20
N LEU A 111 10.84 -5.31 -1.98
CA LEU A 111 9.77 -4.37 -2.36
C LEU A 111 9.59 -4.36 -3.89
N ARG A 112 10.68 -4.29 -4.64
CA ARG A 112 10.63 -4.31 -6.10
C ARG A 112 9.96 -5.57 -6.62
N GLU A 113 10.29 -6.73 -6.07
CA GLU A 113 9.65 -8.00 -6.45
C GLU A 113 8.14 -7.94 -6.27
N LYS A 114 7.67 -7.40 -5.14
CA LYS A 114 6.24 -7.26 -4.88
C LYS A 114 5.58 -6.31 -5.88
N LEU A 115 6.22 -5.18 -6.16
CA LEU A 115 5.70 -4.20 -7.13
C LEU A 115 5.57 -4.82 -8.51
N GLU A 116 6.60 -5.51 -8.98
CA GLU A 116 6.61 -6.14 -10.29
C GLU A 116 5.59 -7.27 -10.38
N LYS A 117 5.46 -8.05 -9.31
CA LYS A 117 4.50 -9.17 -9.24
C LYS A 117 3.06 -8.68 -9.43
N HIS A 118 2.75 -7.47 -8.96
CA HIS A 118 1.41 -6.91 -9.01
C HIS A 118 1.21 -5.85 -10.09
N GLY A 119 2.10 -5.81 -11.08
CA GLY A 119 1.90 -5.03 -12.29
C GLY A 119 2.49 -3.63 -12.29
N CYS A 120 3.33 -3.28 -11.31
CA CYS A 120 4.05 -2.01 -11.28
C CYS A 120 5.51 -2.22 -11.68
N GLY A 121 5.92 -1.59 -12.74
CA GLY A 121 7.31 -1.67 -13.21
C GLY A 121 7.53 -2.50 -14.43
#